data_71f1761c364e41dd4d779eb9eee0819a
#
_entry.id   71f1761c364e41dd4d779eb9eee0819a
#
_cell.length_a   1.000
_cell.length_b   1.000
_cell.length_c   1.000
_cell.angle_alpha   90.00
_cell.angle_beta   90.00
_cell.angle_gamma   90.00
#
_symmetry.space_group_name_H-M   'P 1'
#
loop_
_entity.id
_entity.type
_entity.pdbx_description
1 polymer ?
#
loop_
_entity_poly.entity_id
_entity_poly.type
_entity_poly.pdbx_seq_one_letter_code
_entity_poly.pdbx_strand_id
1 'polypeptide(L)'
;MTDAAKKDPLQHSSVQQEAEKAPRSQWRDVWDQFKSHRGALSGGILFLIICVGVIFGPLVYWNDAQYVPTGRDFIKLRDMRPIYHALWDPSAKMDWAYPLGTDNLGRDTLSRLMFGGRVSLAVGMAAMVLALLLGSLVGVVAGYFKRLDGLLMRLTDLFLALPLLPMILVAAVLFRESLSKSIGPEGGVFVLIVCLIGITSWMPTARIVRGDVLAIKEREFVLAARSIGTKPDKIISRHILPNVLSPIMVSATLGIATAIITESALSFLGFGFPPDFPTWGRLLNDAVDRMTLFPERVLWPGILISLTVLSVNYLGDGLRDALDPRIRGR
;
A
#
# COMPACT_ATOMS: atom_id res chain seq x y z
N MET A 1 -1.29 47.66 -59.45
CA MET A 1 -0.07 47.34 -58.70
C MET A 1 -0.46 46.41 -57.59
N THR A 2 -0.22 45.14 -57.83
CA THR A 2 -0.63 44.00 -57.00
C THR A 2 0.50 43.64 -56.06
N ASP A 3 0.28 43.84 -54.75
CA ASP A 3 1.20 43.41 -53.72
C ASP A 3 0.86 41.97 -53.32
N ALA A 4 1.64 41.03 -53.88
CA ALA A 4 1.50 39.62 -53.58
C ALA A 4 2.28 39.32 -52.29
N ALA A 5 1.57 39.18 -51.18
CA ALA A 5 2.11 38.76 -49.88
C ALA A 5 2.88 37.44 -50.03
N LYS A 6 4.19 37.52 -49.95
CA LYS A 6 5.14 36.41 -49.91
C LYS A 6 4.92 35.61 -48.65
N LYS A 7 4.15 34.51 -48.70
CA LYS A 7 4.00 33.55 -47.63
C LYS A 7 5.34 32.88 -47.35
N ASP A 8 5.83 33.05 -46.14
CA ASP A 8 7.10 32.52 -45.63
C ASP A 8 7.09 30.97 -45.65
N PRO A 9 7.93 30.30 -46.45
CA PRO A 9 7.95 28.83 -46.51
C PRO A 9 8.41 28.14 -45.25
N LEU A 10 8.98 28.88 -44.27
CA LEU A 10 9.45 28.35 -42.98
C LEU A 10 8.31 28.07 -41.99
N GLN A 11 7.15 28.74 -42.13
CA GLN A 11 5.98 28.47 -41.27
C GLN A 11 5.24 27.19 -41.66
N HIS A 12 5.33 26.74 -42.93
CA HIS A 12 4.71 25.50 -43.38
C HIS A 12 5.49 24.24 -42.97
N SER A 13 6.82 24.35 -42.78
CA SER A 13 7.63 23.20 -42.36
C SER A 13 7.49 22.85 -40.86
N SER A 14 7.27 23.86 -40.00
CA SER A 14 7.07 23.63 -38.57
C SER A 14 5.70 23.02 -38.26
N VAL A 15 4.66 23.43 -38.98
CA VAL A 15 3.29 22.90 -38.78
C VAL A 15 3.18 21.45 -39.34
N GLN A 16 3.93 21.15 -40.43
CA GLN A 16 3.97 19.79 -40.96
C GLN A 16 4.81 18.81 -40.09
N GLN A 17 5.87 19.28 -39.43
CA GLN A 17 6.65 18.47 -38.51
C GLN A 17 5.92 18.17 -37.19
N GLU A 18 4.98 19.01 -36.75
CA GLU A 18 4.10 18.69 -35.60
C GLU A 18 3.00 17.68 -35.93
N ALA A 19 2.56 17.62 -37.22
CA ALA A 19 1.51 16.70 -37.63
C ALA A 19 1.97 15.24 -37.84
N GLU A 20 3.28 14.97 -37.87
CA GLU A 20 3.84 13.65 -38.15
C GLU A 20 4.26 12.83 -36.93
N LYS A 21 4.02 13.33 -35.71
CA LYS A 21 4.18 12.53 -34.51
C LYS A 21 2.99 11.59 -34.38
N ALA A 22 3.22 10.31 -34.71
CA ALA A 22 2.25 9.24 -34.49
C ALA A 22 1.64 9.34 -33.09
N PRO A 23 0.32 9.10 -32.91
CA PRO A 23 -0.33 9.25 -31.62
C PRO A 23 0.37 8.35 -30.59
N ARG A 24 1.08 8.97 -29.64
CA ARG A 24 1.77 8.26 -28.57
C ARG A 24 0.71 7.58 -27.70
N SER A 25 0.97 6.34 -27.30
CA SER A 25 0.11 5.64 -26.36
C SER A 25 0.08 6.40 -25.02
N GLN A 26 -1.12 6.67 -24.49
CA GLN A 26 -1.30 7.36 -23.19
C GLN A 26 -0.48 6.74 -22.07
N TRP A 27 -0.31 5.42 -22.06
CA TRP A 27 0.50 4.70 -21.07
C TRP A 27 2.00 4.99 -21.18
N ARG A 28 2.48 5.29 -22.39
CA ARG A 28 3.88 5.66 -22.63
C ARG A 28 4.18 7.04 -22.05
N ASP A 29 3.27 7.98 -22.24
CA ASP A 29 3.39 9.33 -21.67
C ASP A 29 3.33 9.29 -20.13
N VAL A 30 2.42 8.51 -19.55
CA VAL A 30 2.35 8.27 -18.10
C VAL A 30 3.67 7.69 -17.57
N TRP A 31 4.24 6.71 -18.28
CA TRP A 31 5.50 6.10 -17.88
C TRP A 31 6.68 7.04 -17.96
N ASP A 32 6.76 7.87 -19.01
CA ASP A 32 7.82 8.85 -19.19
C ASP A 32 7.74 9.95 -18.12
N GLN A 33 6.53 10.39 -17.76
CA GLN A 33 6.30 11.36 -16.70
C GLN A 33 6.61 10.78 -15.31
N PHE A 34 6.21 9.54 -15.05
CA PHE A 34 6.56 8.83 -13.81
C PHE A 34 8.08 8.74 -13.62
N LYS A 35 8.83 8.40 -14.66
CA LYS A 35 10.31 8.34 -14.62
C LYS A 35 10.95 9.70 -14.38
N SER A 36 10.33 10.79 -14.81
CA SER A 36 10.86 12.13 -14.61
C SER A 36 10.72 12.60 -13.15
N HIS A 37 9.81 12.00 -12.38
CA HIS A 37 9.58 12.32 -10.98
C HIS A 37 10.61 11.58 -10.09
N ARG A 38 11.68 12.29 -9.69
CA ARG A 38 12.80 11.71 -8.92
C ARG A 38 12.38 11.03 -7.63
N GLY A 39 11.40 11.60 -6.92
CA GLY A 39 10.84 11.02 -5.69
C GLY A 39 10.16 9.68 -5.94
N ALA A 40 9.34 9.58 -7.01
CA ALA A 40 8.67 8.34 -7.36
C ALA A 40 9.66 7.24 -7.75
N LEU A 41 10.71 7.61 -8.51
CA LEU A 41 11.74 6.66 -8.91
C LEU A 41 12.52 6.14 -7.69
N SER A 42 12.96 7.03 -6.79
CA SER A 42 13.68 6.63 -5.56
C SER A 42 12.80 5.83 -4.62
N GLY A 43 11.52 6.22 -4.43
CA GLY A 43 10.54 5.45 -3.66
C GLY A 43 10.28 4.08 -4.27
N GLY A 44 10.14 4.00 -5.60
CA GLY A 44 9.95 2.74 -6.32
C GLY A 44 11.13 1.79 -6.18
N ILE A 45 12.35 2.29 -6.31
CA ILE A 45 13.57 1.49 -6.12
C ILE A 45 13.65 1.00 -4.67
N LEU A 46 13.41 1.88 -3.68
CA LEU A 46 13.44 1.51 -2.27
C LEU A 46 12.39 0.43 -1.95
N PHE A 47 11.14 0.63 -2.44
CA PHE A 47 10.09 -0.37 -2.26
C PHE A 47 10.44 -1.72 -2.90
N LEU A 48 11.02 -1.69 -4.10
CA LEU A 48 11.48 -2.89 -4.78
C LEU A 48 12.58 -3.62 -3.99
N ILE A 49 13.56 -2.88 -3.45
CA ILE A 49 14.61 -3.45 -2.59
C ILE A 49 14.00 -4.13 -1.37
N ILE A 50 13.06 -3.47 -0.69
CA ILE A 50 12.37 -4.04 0.47
C ILE A 50 11.61 -5.30 0.07
N CYS A 51 10.82 -5.27 -1.01
CA CYS A 51 10.07 -6.44 -1.49
C CYS A 51 11.00 -7.59 -1.87
N VAL A 52 12.08 -7.32 -2.61
CA VAL A 52 13.07 -8.34 -2.99
C VAL A 52 13.74 -8.93 -1.74
N GLY A 53 14.17 -8.11 -0.79
CA GLY A 53 14.77 -8.56 0.46
C GLY A 53 13.83 -9.42 1.29
N VAL A 54 12.57 -9.03 1.40
CA VAL A 54 11.55 -9.75 2.16
C VAL A 54 11.11 -11.05 1.47
N ILE A 55 10.92 -11.04 0.15
CA ILE A 55 10.41 -12.20 -0.60
C ILE A 55 11.52 -13.21 -0.90
N PHE A 56 12.66 -12.75 -1.36
CA PHE A 56 13.77 -13.60 -1.81
C PHE A 56 14.87 -13.78 -0.77
N GLY A 57 14.98 -12.89 0.23
CA GLY A 57 15.98 -12.99 1.29
C GLY A 57 16.02 -14.36 1.97
N PRO A 58 14.88 -14.98 2.34
CA PRO A 58 14.86 -16.32 2.92
C PRO A 58 15.32 -17.47 1.99
N LEU A 59 15.46 -17.23 0.69
CA LEU A 59 16.07 -18.21 -0.22
C LEU A 59 17.60 -18.22 -0.10
N VAL A 60 18.18 -17.12 0.34
CA VAL A 60 19.64 -16.96 0.53
C VAL A 60 20.01 -17.16 2.00
N TYR A 61 19.17 -16.70 2.90
CA TYR A 61 19.36 -16.79 4.34
C TYR A 61 18.36 -17.80 4.94
N TRP A 62 18.83 -19.00 5.28
CA TRP A 62 18.03 -20.21 5.52
C TRP A 62 17.59 -20.39 6.97
N ASN A 63 17.87 -19.43 7.86
CA ASN A 63 17.42 -19.55 9.25
C ASN A 63 15.89 -19.49 9.33
N ASP A 64 15.31 -20.43 10.08
CA ASP A 64 13.87 -20.47 10.28
C ASP A 64 13.41 -19.35 11.22
N ALA A 65 12.48 -18.54 10.74
CA ALA A 65 11.92 -17.40 11.49
C ALA A 65 11.06 -17.83 12.71
N GLN A 66 10.58 -19.07 12.71
CA GLN A 66 9.72 -19.62 13.76
C GLN A 66 10.50 -20.56 14.71
N TYR A 67 11.75 -20.90 14.36
CA TYR A 67 12.56 -21.78 15.20
C TYR A 67 12.84 -21.16 16.57
N VAL A 68 12.49 -21.88 17.63
CA VAL A 68 12.78 -21.52 19.03
C VAL A 68 13.78 -22.56 19.56
N PRO A 69 15.02 -22.13 19.86
CA PRO A 69 16.02 -23.03 20.42
C PRO A 69 15.63 -23.52 21.81
N THR A 70 16.07 -24.73 22.16
CA THR A 70 15.80 -25.36 23.47
C THR A 70 17.10 -25.79 24.16
N GLY A 71 17.04 -26.04 25.46
CA GLY A 71 18.17 -26.55 26.23
C GLY A 71 19.41 -25.65 26.19
N ARG A 72 20.56 -26.21 25.86
CA ARG A 72 21.84 -25.47 25.81
C ARG A 72 21.88 -24.43 24.70
N ASP A 73 21.23 -24.69 23.56
CA ASP A 73 21.19 -23.75 22.44
C ASP A 73 20.39 -22.50 22.77
N PHE A 74 19.33 -22.62 23.57
CA PHE A 74 18.60 -21.46 24.09
C PHE A 74 19.52 -20.52 24.90
N ILE A 75 20.33 -21.05 25.81
CA ILE A 75 21.26 -20.25 26.62
C ILE A 75 22.32 -19.58 25.72
N LYS A 76 22.79 -20.34 24.69
CA LYS A 76 23.79 -19.85 23.75
C LYS A 76 23.23 -18.77 22.83
N LEU A 77 22.01 -18.93 22.34
CA LEU A 77 21.44 -18.05 21.30
C LEU A 77 20.64 -16.88 21.89
N ARG A 78 20.21 -16.97 23.14
CA ARG A 78 19.41 -15.92 23.78
C ARG A 78 20.16 -14.59 23.84
N ASP A 79 19.49 -13.50 23.44
CA ASP A 79 19.93 -12.12 23.60
C ASP A 79 21.29 -11.84 22.94
N MET A 80 21.57 -12.43 21.77
CA MET A 80 22.78 -12.11 21.01
C MET A 80 22.66 -10.71 20.39
N ARG A 81 23.80 -9.99 20.39
CA ARG A 81 23.91 -8.67 19.77
C ARG A 81 24.13 -8.80 18.25
N PRO A 82 23.73 -7.80 17.45
CA PRO A 82 24.10 -7.70 16.04
C PRO A 82 25.63 -7.67 15.86
N ILE A 83 26.12 -8.21 14.75
CA ILE A 83 27.55 -8.30 14.46
C ILE A 83 28.26 -6.95 14.39
N TYR A 84 27.56 -5.87 14.04
CA TYR A 84 28.15 -4.53 14.00
C TYR A 84 28.52 -3.99 15.41
N HIS A 85 28.03 -4.60 16.49
CA HIS A 85 28.47 -4.29 17.86
C HIS A 85 29.96 -4.60 18.07
N ALA A 86 30.57 -5.47 17.27
CA ALA A 86 32.02 -5.72 17.31
C ALA A 86 32.86 -4.45 17.09
N LEU A 87 32.30 -3.40 16.50
CA LEU A 87 33.02 -2.15 16.25
C LEU A 87 33.33 -1.36 17.53
N TRP A 88 32.53 -1.53 18.58
CA TRP A 88 32.71 -0.81 19.86
C TRP A 88 32.69 -1.70 21.10
N ASP A 89 32.20 -2.92 21.02
CA ASP A 89 32.24 -3.92 22.08
C ASP A 89 32.54 -5.32 21.51
N PRO A 90 33.82 -5.65 21.28
CA PRO A 90 34.24 -6.97 20.80
C PRO A 90 33.90 -8.13 21.76
N SER A 91 33.62 -7.83 23.05
CA SER A 91 33.27 -8.84 24.07
C SER A 91 31.78 -9.19 24.03
N ALA A 92 30.96 -8.44 23.31
CA ALA A 92 29.53 -8.71 23.20
C ALA A 92 29.29 -10.10 22.59
N LYS A 93 28.26 -10.78 23.10
CA LYS A 93 27.84 -12.08 22.59
C LYS A 93 27.28 -11.93 21.18
N MET A 94 27.99 -12.40 20.15
CA MET A 94 27.68 -12.27 18.74
C MET A 94 28.00 -13.57 18.00
N ASP A 95 27.34 -13.79 16.86
CA ASP A 95 27.65 -14.87 15.94
C ASP A 95 27.35 -14.42 14.50
N TRP A 96 28.24 -14.71 13.55
CA TRP A 96 28.07 -14.42 12.13
C TRP A 96 26.87 -15.13 11.50
N ALA A 97 26.41 -16.24 12.11
CA ALA A 97 25.19 -16.92 11.71
C ALA A 97 23.92 -16.08 11.98
N TYR A 98 24.01 -15.08 12.86
CA TYR A 98 22.89 -14.20 13.25
C TYR A 98 23.26 -12.73 13.12
N PRO A 99 23.30 -12.18 11.88
CA PRO A 99 23.84 -10.86 11.60
C PRO A 99 23.18 -9.70 12.36
N LEU A 100 21.88 -9.78 12.59
CA LEU A 100 21.11 -8.81 13.37
C LEU A 100 20.85 -9.27 14.81
N GLY A 101 21.57 -10.30 15.26
CA GLY A 101 21.42 -10.88 16.59
C GLY A 101 20.12 -11.71 16.72
N THR A 102 19.81 -12.05 17.96
CA THR A 102 18.63 -12.87 18.31
C THR A 102 17.78 -12.18 19.38
N ASP A 103 16.54 -12.60 19.54
CA ASP A 103 15.63 -12.07 20.54
C ASP A 103 15.79 -12.75 21.92
N ASN A 104 14.87 -12.45 22.83
CA ASN A 104 14.83 -13.01 24.18
C ASN A 104 14.50 -14.51 24.25
N LEU A 105 14.00 -15.08 23.16
CA LEU A 105 13.73 -16.51 22.99
C LEU A 105 14.83 -17.21 22.16
N GLY A 106 15.88 -16.47 21.76
CA GLY A 106 16.96 -17.00 20.91
C GLY A 106 16.60 -17.12 19.44
N ARG A 107 15.45 -16.54 19.01
CA ARG A 107 15.00 -16.57 17.62
C ARG A 107 15.77 -15.53 16.80
N ASP A 108 16.07 -15.85 15.55
CA ASP A 108 16.84 -15.00 14.66
C ASP A 108 16.06 -13.75 14.25
N THR A 109 16.63 -12.56 14.51
CA THR A 109 16.00 -11.28 14.22
C THR A 109 15.87 -11.03 12.73
N LEU A 110 16.88 -11.38 11.90
CA LEU A 110 16.86 -11.11 10.47
C LEU A 110 15.82 -11.95 9.74
N SER A 111 15.76 -13.25 10.01
CA SER A 111 14.76 -14.13 9.41
C SER A 111 13.34 -13.73 9.80
N ARG A 112 13.14 -13.32 11.06
CA ARG A 112 11.85 -12.80 11.55
C ARG A 112 11.45 -11.47 10.90
N LEU A 113 12.40 -10.57 10.62
CA LEU A 113 12.13 -9.33 9.88
C LEU A 113 11.71 -9.61 8.44
N MET A 114 12.38 -10.55 7.76
CA MET A 114 12.02 -10.94 6.39
C MET A 114 10.66 -11.62 6.33
N PHE A 115 10.42 -12.61 7.20
CA PHE A 115 9.14 -13.30 7.24
C PHE A 115 8.00 -12.33 7.63
N GLY A 116 8.21 -11.54 8.69
CA GLY A 116 7.24 -10.56 9.15
C GLY A 116 6.88 -9.53 8.10
N GLY A 117 7.86 -9.12 7.30
CA GLY A 117 7.63 -8.22 6.17
C GLY A 117 6.73 -8.83 5.09
N ARG A 118 6.89 -10.13 4.78
CA ARG A 118 5.96 -10.81 3.85
C ARG A 118 4.53 -10.73 4.32
N VAL A 119 4.31 -10.98 5.62
CA VAL A 119 2.98 -10.96 6.21
C VAL A 119 2.40 -9.55 6.24
N SER A 120 3.17 -8.57 6.76
CA SER A 120 2.72 -7.17 6.84
C SER A 120 2.41 -6.58 5.44
N LEU A 121 3.25 -6.86 4.42
CA LEU A 121 2.99 -6.44 3.05
C LEU A 121 1.76 -7.15 2.45
N ALA A 122 1.61 -8.46 2.67
CA ALA A 122 0.48 -9.21 2.16
C ALA A 122 -0.84 -8.73 2.76
N VAL A 123 -0.89 -8.48 4.08
CA VAL A 123 -2.06 -7.91 4.75
C VAL A 123 -2.39 -6.53 4.20
N GLY A 124 -1.38 -5.63 4.11
CA GLY A 124 -1.58 -4.28 3.60
C GLY A 124 -2.15 -4.27 2.18
N MET A 125 -1.59 -5.08 1.28
CA MET A 125 -2.07 -5.20 -0.09
C MET A 125 -3.46 -5.83 -0.17
N ALA A 126 -3.71 -6.94 0.53
CA ALA A 126 -5.00 -7.62 0.50
C ALA A 126 -6.13 -6.74 1.08
N ALA A 127 -5.88 -6.08 2.20
CA ALA A 127 -6.83 -5.16 2.82
C ALA A 127 -7.14 -3.98 1.90
N MET A 128 -6.13 -3.43 1.23
CA MET A 128 -6.33 -2.33 0.29
C MET A 128 -7.12 -2.74 -0.95
N VAL A 129 -6.89 -3.94 -1.50
CA VAL A 129 -7.71 -4.46 -2.61
C VAL A 129 -9.18 -4.51 -2.21
N LEU A 130 -9.49 -5.02 -1.02
CA LEU A 130 -10.85 -5.06 -0.49
C LEU A 130 -11.44 -3.66 -0.32
N ALA A 131 -10.68 -2.74 0.27
CA ALA A 131 -11.09 -1.34 0.44
C ALA A 131 -11.37 -0.63 -0.88
N LEU A 132 -10.52 -0.86 -1.89
CA LEU A 132 -10.70 -0.28 -3.24
C LEU A 132 -11.93 -0.83 -3.93
N LEU A 133 -12.17 -2.13 -3.85
CA LEU A 133 -13.36 -2.75 -4.45
C LEU A 133 -14.64 -2.18 -3.83
N LEU A 134 -14.71 -2.13 -2.51
CA LEU A 134 -15.87 -1.56 -1.79
C LEU A 134 -16.02 -0.06 -2.06
N GLY A 135 -14.93 0.71 -1.93
CA GLY A 135 -14.94 2.14 -2.11
C GLY A 135 -15.28 2.56 -3.55
N SER A 136 -14.72 1.85 -4.53
CA SER A 136 -15.02 2.11 -5.94
C SER A 136 -16.48 1.77 -6.27
N LEU A 137 -16.98 0.64 -5.78
CA LEU A 137 -18.38 0.24 -5.98
C LEU A 137 -19.34 1.28 -5.39
N VAL A 138 -19.16 1.62 -4.11
CA VAL A 138 -19.99 2.60 -3.42
C VAL A 138 -19.87 3.98 -4.08
N GLY A 139 -18.66 4.41 -4.43
CA GLY A 139 -18.40 5.70 -5.06
C GLY A 139 -19.04 5.82 -6.44
N VAL A 140 -18.94 4.78 -7.28
CA VAL A 140 -19.57 4.75 -8.61
C VAL A 140 -21.11 4.75 -8.48
N VAL A 141 -21.67 3.93 -7.61
CA VAL A 141 -23.11 3.86 -7.40
C VAL A 141 -23.66 5.18 -6.86
N ALA A 142 -23.02 5.76 -5.85
CA ALA A 142 -23.43 7.05 -5.28
C ALA A 142 -23.30 8.19 -6.32
N GLY A 143 -22.20 8.26 -7.05
CA GLY A 143 -21.96 9.31 -8.05
C GLY A 143 -22.93 9.23 -9.25
N TYR A 144 -23.26 8.01 -9.70
CA TYR A 144 -24.12 7.84 -10.87
C TYR A 144 -25.60 7.94 -10.53
N PHE A 145 -26.07 7.24 -9.48
CA PHE A 145 -27.48 7.17 -9.11
C PHE A 145 -27.84 8.21 -8.05
N LYS A 146 -28.41 9.36 -8.46
CA LYS A 146 -28.78 10.47 -7.57
C LYS A 146 -29.65 10.07 -6.38
N ARG A 147 -30.50 9.03 -6.54
CA ARG A 147 -31.39 8.54 -5.46
C ARG A 147 -30.66 7.85 -4.33
N LEU A 148 -29.52 7.18 -4.63
CA LEU A 148 -28.71 6.44 -3.66
C LEU A 148 -27.61 7.29 -3.04
N ASP A 149 -27.26 8.41 -3.67
CA ASP A 149 -26.16 9.29 -3.26
C ASP A 149 -26.27 9.71 -1.78
N GLY A 150 -27.41 10.30 -1.40
CA GLY A 150 -27.61 10.77 -0.03
C GLY A 150 -27.53 9.68 1.04
N LEU A 151 -28.07 8.49 0.74
CA LEU A 151 -28.03 7.34 1.67
C LEU A 151 -26.62 6.81 1.83
N LEU A 152 -25.92 6.56 0.70
CA LEU A 152 -24.57 5.98 0.71
C LEU A 152 -23.55 6.94 1.33
N MET A 153 -23.70 8.24 1.09
CA MET A 153 -22.78 9.23 1.70
C MET A 153 -23.05 9.40 3.20
N ARG A 154 -24.28 9.35 3.66
CA ARG A 154 -24.58 9.33 5.11
C ARG A 154 -24.01 8.11 5.80
N LEU A 155 -24.11 6.93 5.15
CA LEU A 155 -23.47 5.71 5.66
C LEU A 155 -21.96 5.86 5.71
N THR A 156 -21.34 6.42 4.67
CA THR A 156 -19.90 6.72 4.63
C THR A 156 -19.49 7.67 5.76
N ASP A 157 -20.28 8.72 6.01
CA ASP A 157 -20.05 9.69 7.07
C ASP A 157 -20.19 9.09 8.46
N LEU A 158 -21.17 8.19 8.66
CA LEU A 158 -21.36 7.44 9.91
C LEU A 158 -20.10 6.61 10.24
N PHE A 159 -19.60 5.84 9.26
CA PHE A 159 -18.40 5.03 9.47
C PHE A 159 -17.16 5.89 9.76
N LEU A 160 -17.00 7.04 9.09
CA LEU A 160 -15.88 7.96 9.32
C LEU A 160 -15.95 8.67 10.68
N ALA A 161 -17.12 8.80 11.28
CA ALA A 161 -17.30 9.36 12.62
C ALA A 161 -16.90 8.38 13.74
N LEU A 162 -16.83 7.07 13.44
CA LEU A 162 -16.43 6.08 14.41
C LEU A 162 -14.91 6.08 14.65
N PRO A 163 -14.44 5.94 15.89
CA PRO A 163 -13.02 5.83 16.17
C PRO A 163 -12.50 4.48 15.66
N LEU A 164 -11.73 4.54 14.56
CA LEU A 164 -11.31 3.38 13.78
C LEU A 164 -10.61 2.29 14.62
N LEU A 165 -9.55 2.66 15.36
CA LEU A 165 -8.76 1.69 16.13
C LEU A 165 -9.60 0.97 17.20
N PRO A 166 -10.36 1.65 18.09
CA PRO A 166 -11.23 0.98 19.04
C PRO A 166 -12.22 0.01 18.40
N MET A 167 -12.82 0.40 17.28
CA MET A 167 -13.77 -0.46 16.58
C MET A 167 -13.10 -1.74 16.05
N ILE A 168 -11.92 -1.60 15.42
CA ILE A 168 -11.17 -2.75 14.93
C ILE A 168 -10.72 -3.66 16.09
N LEU A 169 -10.26 -3.07 17.22
CA LEU A 169 -9.84 -3.84 18.40
C LEU A 169 -10.98 -4.68 18.96
N VAL A 170 -12.16 -4.09 19.15
CA VAL A 170 -13.35 -4.82 19.62
C VAL A 170 -13.72 -5.94 18.67
N ALA A 171 -13.78 -5.65 17.37
CA ALA A 171 -14.11 -6.66 16.36
C ALA A 171 -13.04 -7.77 16.31
N ALA A 172 -11.76 -7.44 16.43
CA ALA A 172 -10.69 -8.43 16.49
C ALA A 172 -10.86 -9.40 17.67
N VAL A 173 -11.20 -8.91 18.86
CA VAL A 173 -11.46 -9.76 20.03
C VAL A 173 -12.67 -10.66 19.80
N LEU A 174 -13.77 -10.12 19.28
CA LEU A 174 -15.03 -10.86 19.11
C LEU A 174 -14.92 -11.98 18.06
N PHE A 175 -14.24 -11.75 16.97
CA PHE A 175 -14.23 -12.67 15.82
C PHE A 175 -12.99 -13.57 15.72
N ARG A 176 -11.93 -13.27 16.50
CA ARG A 176 -10.66 -14.00 16.43
C ARG A 176 -10.83 -15.51 16.64
N GLU A 177 -11.53 -15.91 17.70
CA GLU A 177 -11.69 -17.33 18.05
C GLU A 177 -12.52 -18.08 17.01
N SER A 178 -13.61 -17.47 16.52
CA SER A 178 -14.48 -18.07 15.51
C SER A 178 -13.74 -18.32 14.19
N LEU A 179 -12.99 -17.34 13.71
CA LEU A 179 -12.22 -17.45 12.46
C LEU A 179 -11.01 -18.39 12.60
N SER A 180 -10.32 -18.35 13.74
CA SER A 180 -9.19 -19.27 14.00
C SER A 180 -9.64 -20.73 14.06
N LYS A 181 -10.82 -21.03 14.59
CA LYS A 181 -11.39 -22.39 14.58
C LYS A 181 -11.78 -22.87 13.17
N SER A 182 -12.20 -21.95 12.31
CA SER A 182 -12.70 -22.30 10.96
C SER A 182 -11.59 -22.47 9.92
N ILE A 183 -10.53 -21.65 9.98
CA ILE A 183 -9.50 -21.54 8.92
C ILE A 183 -8.09 -21.86 9.47
N GLY A 184 -7.99 -22.10 10.78
CA GLY A 184 -6.72 -22.24 11.48
C GLY A 184 -6.25 -20.93 12.12
N PRO A 185 -5.33 -20.99 13.09
CA PRO A 185 -4.96 -19.81 13.90
C PRO A 185 -4.31 -18.69 13.10
N GLU A 186 -3.47 -19.03 12.13
CA GLU A 186 -2.76 -18.04 11.31
C GLU A 186 -3.64 -17.49 10.19
N GLY A 187 -4.28 -18.40 9.43
CA GLY A 187 -5.19 -18.04 8.33
C GLY A 187 -6.42 -17.28 8.82
N GLY A 188 -6.98 -17.67 9.96
CA GLY A 188 -8.12 -16.98 10.59
C GLY A 188 -7.79 -15.55 10.97
N VAL A 189 -6.62 -15.32 11.59
CA VAL A 189 -6.18 -13.97 11.95
C VAL A 189 -5.84 -13.15 10.70
N PHE A 190 -5.21 -13.75 9.69
CA PHE A 190 -4.93 -13.06 8.42
C PHE A 190 -6.22 -12.54 7.78
N VAL A 191 -7.20 -13.41 7.58
CA VAL A 191 -8.50 -13.04 7.00
C VAL A 191 -9.21 -12.00 7.85
N LEU A 192 -9.19 -12.17 9.19
CA LEU A 192 -9.79 -11.22 10.12
C LEU A 192 -9.22 -9.82 9.95
N ILE A 193 -7.89 -9.66 10.00
CA ILE A 193 -7.23 -8.36 9.91
C ILE A 193 -7.46 -7.74 8.53
N VAL A 194 -7.34 -8.52 7.45
CA VAL A 194 -7.62 -8.05 6.08
C VAL A 194 -9.06 -7.53 5.95
N CYS A 195 -10.04 -8.28 6.46
CA CYS A 195 -11.45 -7.88 6.43
C CYS A 195 -11.69 -6.63 7.29
N LEU A 196 -11.15 -6.58 8.51
CA LEU A 196 -11.34 -5.43 9.40
C LEU A 196 -10.76 -4.15 8.80
N ILE A 197 -9.50 -4.19 8.32
CA ILE A 197 -8.88 -3.02 7.70
C ILE A 197 -9.59 -2.66 6.39
N GLY A 198 -9.89 -3.64 5.53
CA GLY A 198 -10.53 -3.40 4.24
C GLY A 198 -11.94 -2.81 4.36
N ILE A 199 -12.76 -3.35 5.29
CA ILE A 199 -14.13 -2.87 5.54
C ILE A 199 -14.13 -1.49 6.23
N THR A 200 -13.04 -1.09 6.86
CA THR A 200 -12.94 0.20 7.53
C THR A 200 -12.13 1.25 6.77
N SER A 201 -11.58 0.92 5.62
CA SER A 201 -10.71 1.83 4.84
C SER A 201 -11.29 2.23 3.47
N TRP A 202 -12.50 1.80 3.12
CA TRP A 202 -13.11 2.08 1.81
C TRP A 202 -13.67 3.50 1.67
N MET A 203 -14.00 4.18 2.78
CA MET A 203 -14.75 5.44 2.77
C MET A 203 -14.04 6.60 2.04
N PRO A 204 -12.72 6.85 2.24
CA PRO A 204 -12.02 7.90 1.50
C PRO A 204 -12.05 7.66 -0.02
N THR A 205 -11.83 6.40 -0.45
CA THR A 205 -11.90 6.02 -1.86
C THR A 205 -13.30 6.24 -2.43
N ALA A 206 -14.36 5.89 -1.69
CA ALA A 206 -15.73 6.11 -2.14
C ALA A 206 -16.04 7.59 -2.38
N ARG A 207 -15.58 8.49 -1.52
CA ARG A 207 -15.76 9.94 -1.69
C ARG A 207 -15.01 10.48 -2.91
N ILE A 208 -13.76 10.06 -3.12
CA ILE A 208 -12.95 10.47 -4.27
C ILE A 208 -13.62 10.00 -5.56
N VAL A 209 -13.90 8.70 -5.66
CA VAL A 209 -14.53 8.10 -6.85
C VAL A 209 -15.89 8.71 -7.14
N ARG A 210 -16.72 8.97 -6.12
CA ARG A 210 -17.99 9.68 -6.30
C ARG A 210 -17.78 11.06 -6.91
N GLY A 211 -16.82 11.83 -6.41
CA GLY A 211 -16.52 13.17 -6.93
C GLY A 211 -16.18 13.14 -8.42
N ASP A 212 -15.33 12.21 -8.83
CA ASP A 212 -14.94 12.04 -10.23
C ASP A 212 -16.09 11.54 -11.10
N VAL A 213 -16.91 10.60 -10.61
CA VAL A 213 -18.10 10.14 -11.33
C VAL A 213 -19.08 11.28 -11.56
N LEU A 214 -19.29 12.16 -10.58
CA LEU A 214 -20.13 13.35 -10.73
C LEU A 214 -19.61 14.30 -11.82
N ALA A 215 -18.30 14.48 -11.92
CA ALA A 215 -17.70 15.29 -12.97
C ALA A 215 -17.76 14.63 -14.35
N ILE A 216 -17.50 13.32 -14.43
CA ILE A 216 -17.44 12.57 -15.69
C ILE A 216 -18.84 12.40 -16.30
N LYS A 217 -19.87 12.18 -15.50
CA LYS A 217 -21.23 11.94 -16.00
C LYS A 217 -21.85 13.12 -16.73
N GLU A 218 -21.31 14.34 -16.53
CA GLU A 218 -21.74 15.56 -17.22
C GLU A 218 -20.87 15.87 -18.47
N ARG A 219 -19.92 15.01 -18.83
CA ARG A 219 -19.08 15.17 -20.03
C ARG A 219 -19.90 14.85 -21.29
N GLU A 220 -19.59 15.54 -22.38
CA GLU A 220 -20.29 15.45 -23.67
C GLU A 220 -20.44 14.03 -24.20
N PHE A 221 -19.38 13.20 -24.09
CA PHE A 221 -19.41 11.83 -24.57
C PHE A 221 -20.36 10.92 -23.75
N VAL A 222 -20.54 11.21 -22.43
CA VAL A 222 -21.51 10.49 -21.58
C VAL A 222 -22.92 10.96 -21.89
N LEU A 223 -23.13 12.26 -22.08
CA LEU A 223 -24.43 12.83 -22.48
C LEU A 223 -24.85 12.30 -23.84
N ALA A 224 -23.94 12.26 -24.83
CA ALA A 224 -24.21 11.67 -26.14
C ALA A 224 -24.61 10.18 -26.03
N ALA A 225 -23.87 9.39 -25.25
CA ALA A 225 -24.22 7.97 -25.02
C ALA A 225 -25.61 7.82 -24.39
N ARG A 226 -25.97 8.72 -23.46
CA ARG A 226 -27.31 8.74 -22.84
C ARG A 226 -28.40 9.12 -23.84
N SER A 227 -28.14 10.11 -24.72
CA SER A 227 -29.11 10.59 -25.73
C SER A 227 -29.46 9.54 -26.77
N ILE A 228 -28.55 8.62 -27.09
CA ILE A 228 -28.80 7.48 -27.98
C ILE A 228 -29.40 6.26 -27.24
N GLY A 229 -29.80 6.41 -25.97
CA GLY A 229 -30.49 5.37 -25.20
C GLY A 229 -29.59 4.28 -24.63
N THR A 230 -28.26 4.51 -24.47
CA THR A 230 -27.35 3.52 -23.86
C THR A 230 -27.76 3.23 -22.42
N LYS A 231 -27.82 1.95 -22.05
CA LYS A 231 -28.20 1.50 -20.69
C LYS A 231 -27.16 1.95 -19.64
N PRO A 232 -27.59 2.24 -18.39
CA PRO A 232 -26.70 2.69 -17.31
C PRO A 232 -25.49 1.79 -17.05
N ASP A 233 -25.66 0.48 -17.07
CA ASP A 233 -24.59 -0.51 -16.88
C ASP A 233 -23.49 -0.37 -17.92
N LYS A 234 -23.85 -0.16 -19.21
CA LYS A 234 -22.92 0.08 -20.29
C LYS A 234 -22.24 1.45 -20.19
N ILE A 235 -22.97 2.48 -19.74
CA ILE A 235 -22.37 3.81 -19.49
C ILE A 235 -21.34 3.71 -18.38
N ILE A 236 -21.68 3.06 -17.26
CA ILE A 236 -20.75 2.89 -16.14
C ILE A 236 -19.51 2.11 -16.56
N SER A 237 -19.68 0.93 -17.16
CA SER A 237 -18.56 0.05 -17.48
C SER A 237 -17.66 0.57 -18.61
N ARG A 238 -18.21 1.26 -19.61
CA ARG A 238 -17.49 1.66 -20.82
C ARG A 238 -17.00 3.10 -20.82
N HIS A 239 -17.70 3.99 -20.12
CA HIS A 239 -17.41 5.41 -20.11
C HIS A 239 -16.98 5.96 -18.75
N ILE A 240 -17.54 5.50 -17.65
CA ILE A 240 -17.22 6.04 -16.31
C ILE A 240 -16.04 5.29 -15.70
N LEU A 241 -16.14 3.97 -15.53
CA LEU A 241 -15.15 3.17 -14.84
C LEU A 241 -13.72 3.32 -15.40
N PRO A 242 -13.48 3.30 -16.73
CA PRO A 242 -12.12 3.51 -17.26
C PRO A 242 -11.54 4.90 -16.94
N ASN A 243 -12.40 5.91 -16.84
CA ASN A 243 -11.96 7.28 -16.56
C ASN A 243 -11.72 7.55 -15.06
N VAL A 244 -12.32 6.78 -14.15
CA VAL A 244 -12.08 6.88 -12.70
C VAL A 244 -10.97 5.93 -12.22
N LEU A 245 -10.39 5.10 -13.08
CA LEU A 245 -9.27 4.22 -12.72
C LEU A 245 -8.06 5.00 -12.19
N SER A 246 -7.77 6.17 -12.77
CA SER A 246 -6.65 7.02 -12.36
C SER A 246 -6.73 7.42 -10.87
N PRO A 247 -7.79 8.06 -10.39
CA PRO A 247 -7.95 8.37 -8.96
C PRO A 247 -8.03 7.11 -8.06
N ILE A 248 -8.58 6.00 -8.56
CA ILE A 248 -8.57 4.72 -7.83
C ILE A 248 -7.14 4.22 -7.61
N MET A 249 -6.28 4.26 -8.63
CA MET A 249 -4.88 3.84 -8.51
C MET A 249 -4.08 4.71 -7.55
N VAL A 250 -4.32 6.03 -7.54
CA VAL A 250 -3.72 6.96 -6.58
C VAL A 250 -4.20 6.64 -5.16
N SER A 251 -5.50 6.42 -4.98
CA SER A 251 -6.06 6.00 -3.67
C SER A 251 -5.46 4.67 -3.19
N ALA A 252 -5.16 3.76 -4.12
CA ALA A 252 -4.56 2.47 -3.80
C ALA A 252 -3.20 2.61 -3.12
N THR A 253 -2.31 3.42 -3.67
CA THR A 253 -0.97 3.60 -3.11
C THR A 253 -1.01 4.21 -1.71
N LEU A 254 -1.76 5.28 -1.50
CA LEU A 254 -1.93 5.90 -0.19
C LEU A 254 -2.60 4.96 0.82
N GLY A 255 -3.55 4.16 0.35
CA GLY A 255 -4.26 3.21 1.18
C GLY A 255 -3.40 2.01 1.62
N ILE A 256 -2.47 1.52 0.78
CA ILE A 256 -1.52 0.47 1.17
C ILE A 256 -0.66 0.93 2.36
N ALA A 257 -0.13 2.16 2.30
CA ALA A 257 0.64 2.73 3.40
C ALA A 257 -0.15 2.78 4.70
N THR A 258 -1.40 3.27 4.65
CA THR A 258 -2.30 3.34 5.79
C THR A 258 -2.66 1.94 6.34
N ALA A 259 -2.89 0.96 5.46
CA ALA A 259 -3.20 -0.41 5.85
C ALA A 259 -2.02 -1.09 6.58
N ILE A 260 -0.78 -0.88 6.11
CA ILE A 260 0.43 -1.39 6.76
C ILE A 260 0.60 -0.76 8.16
N ILE A 261 0.39 0.55 8.29
CA ILE A 261 0.44 1.24 9.60
C ILE A 261 -0.62 0.66 10.54
N THR A 262 -1.85 0.48 10.05
CA THR A 262 -2.96 -0.04 10.86
C THR A 262 -2.72 -1.48 11.30
N GLU A 263 -2.23 -2.37 10.40
CA GLU A 263 -1.83 -3.73 10.76
C GLU A 263 -0.74 -3.70 11.83
N SER A 264 0.30 -2.89 11.60
CA SER A 264 1.43 -2.79 12.53
C SER A 264 0.99 -2.27 13.90
N ALA A 265 0.07 -1.32 13.96
CA ALA A 265 -0.51 -0.82 15.22
C ALA A 265 -1.33 -1.91 15.93
N LEU A 266 -2.16 -2.67 15.22
CA LEU A 266 -2.93 -3.77 15.80
C LEU A 266 -2.02 -4.88 16.35
N SER A 267 -1.02 -5.27 15.57
CA SER A 267 -0.03 -6.27 15.98
C SER A 267 0.83 -5.78 17.14
N PHE A 268 1.22 -4.50 17.15
CA PHE A 268 1.93 -3.86 18.26
C PHE A 268 1.10 -3.83 19.55
N LEU A 269 -0.20 -3.60 19.47
CA LEU A 269 -1.11 -3.63 20.61
C LEU A 269 -1.47 -5.05 21.08
N GLY A 270 -0.95 -6.09 20.43
CA GLY A 270 -1.19 -7.49 20.78
C GLY A 270 -2.47 -8.11 20.21
N PHE A 271 -3.21 -7.37 19.39
CA PHE A 271 -4.47 -7.82 18.75
C PHE A 271 -4.26 -8.35 17.32
N GLY A 272 -3.01 -8.36 16.84
CA GLY A 272 -2.62 -8.92 15.57
C GLY A 272 -2.35 -10.43 15.62
N PHE A 273 -1.30 -10.85 14.91
CA PHE A 273 -0.91 -12.26 14.81
C PHE A 273 -0.41 -12.86 16.14
N PRO A 274 -0.47 -14.20 16.28
CA PRO A 274 0.07 -14.90 17.45
C PRO A 274 1.56 -14.61 17.68
N PRO A 275 2.09 -14.80 18.93
CA PRO A 275 3.50 -14.52 19.25
C PRO A 275 4.52 -15.27 18.39
N ASP A 276 4.17 -16.48 17.94
CA ASP A 276 5.04 -17.32 17.13
C ASP A 276 5.05 -16.91 15.64
N PHE A 277 4.07 -16.10 15.23
CA PHE A 277 3.93 -15.66 13.85
C PHE A 277 4.40 -14.20 13.72
N PRO A 278 5.63 -13.97 13.20
CA PRO A 278 6.18 -12.62 13.16
C PRO A 278 5.47 -11.74 12.14
N THR A 279 5.20 -10.48 12.53
CA THR A 279 4.94 -9.33 11.67
C THR A 279 5.80 -8.18 12.14
N TRP A 280 6.00 -7.14 11.35
CA TRP A 280 6.80 -6.00 11.81
C TRP A 280 6.21 -5.33 13.06
N GLY A 281 4.87 -5.20 13.13
CA GLY A 281 4.20 -4.69 14.33
C GLY A 281 4.37 -5.60 15.54
N ARG A 282 4.33 -6.91 15.35
CA ARG A 282 4.55 -7.89 16.44
C ARG A 282 6.00 -7.85 16.95
N LEU A 283 6.98 -7.72 16.04
CA LEU A 283 8.38 -7.57 16.42
C LEU A 283 8.63 -6.32 17.25
N LEU A 284 7.93 -5.21 16.95
CA LEU A 284 7.96 -4.01 17.78
C LEU A 284 7.42 -4.30 19.20
N ASN A 285 6.26 -4.97 19.30
CA ASN A 285 5.68 -5.34 20.59
C ASN A 285 6.64 -6.21 21.42
N ASP A 286 7.23 -7.26 20.82
CA ASP A 286 8.16 -8.17 21.49
C ASP A 286 9.44 -7.45 21.97
N ALA A 287 9.80 -6.31 21.37
CA ALA A 287 11.03 -5.57 21.66
C ALA A 287 10.87 -4.46 22.73
N VAL A 288 9.65 -3.95 22.96
CA VAL A 288 9.40 -2.77 23.84
C VAL A 288 9.93 -2.97 25.25
N ASP A 289 9.68 -4.12 25.87
CA ASP A 289 10.07 -4.38 27.25
C ASP A 289 11.60 -4.37 27.49
N ARG A 290 12.38 -4.46 26.39
CA ARG A 290 13.83 -4.51 26.43
C ARG A 290 14.51 -3.43 25.61
N MET A 291 13.78 -2.40 25.20
CA MET A 291 14.29 -1.35 24.31
C MET A 291 15.46 -0.56 24.90
N THR A 292 15.58 -0.47 26.22
CA THR A 292 16.70 0.18 26.91
C THR A 292 18.00 -0.62 26.82
N LEU A 293 17.92 -1.95 26.76
CA LEU A 293 19.06 -2.85 26.67
C LEU A 293 19.42 -3.22 25.23
N PHE A 294 18.40 -3.33 24.37
CA PHE A 294 18.51 -3.77 22.98
C PHE A 294 17.70 -2.85 22.06
N PRO A 295 18.07 -1.56 21.93
CA PRO A 295 17.32 -0.58 21.12
C PRO A 295 17.20 -0.98 19.64
N GLU A 296 18.20 -1.71 19.13
CA GLU A 296 18.23 -2.20 17.78
C GLU A 296 17.05 -3.09 17.40
N ARG A 297 16.48 -3.83 18.36
CA ARG A 297 15.30 -4.70 18.11
C ARG A 297 14.04 -3.90 17.80
N VAL A 298 13.93 -2.68 18.33
CA VAL A 298 12.84 -1.75 18.00
C VAL A 298 13.14 -1.00 16.70
N LEU A 299 14.41 -0.62 16.51
CA LEU A 299 14.82 0.18 15.36
C LEU A 299 14.61 -0.55 14.03
N TRP A 300 14.98 -1.83 13.91
CA TRP A 300 14.88 -2.56 12.65
C TRP A 300 13.45 -2.66 12.10
N PRO A 301 12.45 -3.17 12.84
CA PRO A 301 11.08 -3.20 12.32
C PRO A 301 10.49 -1.80 12.14
N GLY A 302 10.83 -0.84 13.02
CA GLY A 302 10.39 0.55 12.91
C GLY A 302 10.91 1.22 11.63
N ILE A 303 12.19 1.04 11.31
CA ILE A 303 12.80 1.54 10.07
C ILE A 303 12.15 0.89 8.85
N LEU A 304 11.92 -0.42 8.84
CA LEU A 304 11.29 -1.13 7.71
C LEU A 304 9.87 -0.65 7.46
N ILE A 305 9.05 -0.48 8.51
CA ILE A 305 7.71 0.10 8.40
C ILE A 305 7.80 1.51 7.81
N SER A 306 8.65 2.38 8.38
CA SER A 306 8.78 3.78 7.97
C SER A 306 9.25 3.91 6.53
N LEU A 307 10.27 3.14 6.13
CA LEU A 307 10.79 3.15 4.76
C LEU A 307 9.78 2.59 3.76
N THR A 308 9.02 1.57 4.14
CA THR A 308 7.96 1.01 3.28
C THR A 308 6.85 2.03 3.07
N VAL A 309 6.36 2.66 4.13
CA VAL A 309 5.32 3.70 4.07
C VAL A 309 5.80 4.89 3.23
N LEU A 310 7.02 5.38 3.48
CA LEU A 310 7.61 6.47 2.72
C LEU A 310 7.75 6.14 1.24
N SER A 311 8.24 4.94 0.91
CA SER A 311 8.42 4.50 -0.47
C SER A 311 7.10 4.38 -1.22
N VAL A 312 6.06 3.83 -0.58
CA VAL A 312 4.72 3.71 -1.16
C VAL A 312 4.07 5.09 -1.35
N ASN A 313 4.25 6.03 -0.41
CA ASN A 313 3.77 7.40 -0.57
C ASN A 313 4.44 8.10 -1.76
N TYR A 314 5.76 8.02 -1.90
CA TYR A 314 6.47 8.58 -3.07
C TYR A 314 6.03 7.96 -4.39
N LEU A 315 5.75 6.64 -4.41
CA LEU A 315 5.15 5.97 -5.57
C LEU A 315 3.76 6.55 -5.88
N GLY A 316 2.94 6.77 -4.84
CA GLY A 316 1.61 7.34 -4.98
C GLY A 316 1.63 8.76 -5.53
N ASP A 317 2.50 9.61 -5.02
CA ASP A 317 2.66 10.99 -5.50
C ASP A 317 3.10 11.02 -6.97
N GLY A 318 4.11 10.21 -7.34
CA GLY A 318 4.55 10.11 -8.72
C GLY A 318 3.50 9.55 -9.67
N LEU A 319 2.69 8.59 -9.21
CA LEU A 319 1.58 8.05 -9.99
C LEU A 319 0.47 9.11 -10.17
N ARG A 320 0.18 9.88 -9.14
CA ARG A 320 -0.76 11.00 -9.21
C ARG A 320 -0.33 12.03 -10.23
N ASP A 321 0.94 12.47 -10.19
CA ASP A 321 1.48 13.46 -11.12
C ASP A 321 1.51 12.92 -12.56
N ALA A 322 1.86 11.65 -12.75
CA ALA A 322 1.88 11.00 -14.05
C ALA A 322 0.49 10.83 -14.68
N LEU A 323 -0.54 10.66 -13.85
CA LEU A 323 -1.92 10.48 -14.29
C LEU A 323 -2.70 11.80 -14.43
N ASP A 324 -2.18 12.93 -13.90
CA ASP A 324 -2.85 14.23 -14.01
C ASP A 324 -2.71 14.81 -15.45
N PRO A 325 -3.82 14.93 -16.19
CA PRO A 325 -3.78 15.47 -17.56
C PRO A 325 -3.41 16.96 -17.62
N ARG A 326 -3.49 17.70 -16.51
CA ARG A 326 -3.20 19.14 -16.46
C ARG A 326 -1.69 19.44 -16.46
N ILE A 327 -0.88 18.46 -16.09
CA ILE A 327 0.59 18.58 -16.05
C ILE A 327 1.21 18.18 -17.40
N ARG A 328 0.46 17.51 -18.28
CA ARG A 328 0.88 17.06 -19.61
C ARG A 328 0.98 18.23 -20.59
N GLY A 329 1.94 19.12 -20.45
CA GLY A 329 2.11 20.24 -21.40
C GLY A 329 3.00 21.35 -20.90
N ARG A 330 3.70 21.13 -19.80
CA ARG A 330 4.73 22.08 -19.32
C ARG A 330 6.12 21.53 -19.48
#